data_1142b1644ec7b516b7f4148f4dcf4090
#
_entry.id   1142b1644ec7b516b7f4148f4dcf4090
#
_cell.length_a   1.000
_cell.length_b   1.000
_cell.length_c   1.000
_cell.angle_alpha   90.00
_cell.angle_beta   90.00
_cell.angle_gamma   90.00
#
_symmetry.space_group_name_H-M   'P 1'
#
loop_
_entity.id
_entity.type
_entity.pdbx_description
1 polymer ?
#
loop_
_entity_poly.entity_id
_entity_poly.type
_entity_poly.pdbx_seq_one_letter_code
_entity_poly.pdbx_strand_id
1 'polypeptide(L)'
;VILTLVMGISSCVSDRRRNVVVDASQPDIDVQLLDVNAYSRPGMETETITGIVIHYTANPGSTAQENRDYFNSLQYSHATEASSNFIVGLDGEIIQCVPTWEVAYASNERNTDTVSIECCHPDDSGKFTDETYRSLVRLTAWLCVKFGLTEEDVIRHYDVTGKNCPKYFVEHEDAWDEFRQNVGQAIERSMEE
;
A
#
# COMPACT_ATOMS: atom_id res chain seq x y z
N VAL A 1 46.36 32.86 25.76
CA VAL A 1 44.98 32.67 25.28
C VAL A 1 45.01 31.44 24.39
N ILE A 2 44.48 30.30 24.90
CA ILE A 2 44.44 29.04 24.16
C ILE A 2 43.06 28.97 23.50
N LEU A 3 43.04 28.97 22.17
CA LEU A 3 41.83 28.86 21.35
C LEU A 3 41.56 27.36 21.11
N THR A 4 40.59 26.78 21.83
CA THR A 4 40.16 25.40 21.63
C THR A 4 39.18 25.35 20.46
N LEU A 5 39.61 24.76 19.34
CA LEU A 5 38.80 24.49 18.16
C LEU A 5 37.93 23.26 18.43
N VAL A 6 36.64 23.45 18.67
CA VAL A 6 35.67 22.34 18.77
C VAL A 6 35.30 21.91 17.35
N MET A 7 35.88 20.80 16.88
CA MET A 7 35.41 20.13 15.66
C MET A 7 34.09 19.45 15.96
N GLY A 8 32.98 20.00 15.44
CA GLY A 8 31.71 19.38 15.41
C GLY A 8 31.74 18.14 14.48
N ILE A 9 31.65 16.96 15.04
CA ILE A 9 31.47 15.73 14.25
C ILE A 9 30.00 15.73 13.81
N SER A 10 29.74 16.13 12.56
CA SER A 10 28.47 15.91 11.90
C SER A 10 28.36 14.41 11.64
N SER A 11 27.61 13.70 12.48
CA SER A 11 27.24 12.32 12.21
C SER A 11 26.24 12.32 11.05
N CYS A 12 26.74 12.09 9.85
CA CYS A 12 25.93 11.73 8.70
C CYS A 12 25.34 10.35 9.02
N VAL A 13 24.11 10.32 9.54
CA VAL A 13 23.31 9.08 9.60
C VAL A 13 22.99 8.77 8.16
N SER A 14 23.77 7.90 7.54
CA SER A 14 23.41 7.30 6.27
C SER A 14 22.14 6.47 6.53
N ASP A 15 21.01 6.99 6.14
CA ASP A 15 19.77 6.21 6.07
C ASP A 15 20.08 5.04 5.12
N ARG A 16 20.21 3.83 5.69
CA ARG A 16 20.49 2.63 4.90
C ARG A 16 19.24 2.38 4.09
N ARG A 17 19.31 2.60 2.77
CA ARG A 17 18.25 2.20 1.83
C ARG A 17 17.84 0.76 2.14
N ARG A 18 16.54 0.53 2.23
CA ARG A 18 15.99 -0.81 2.47
C ARG A 18 16.23 -1.67 1.23
N ASN A 19 17.25 -2.51 1.27
CA ASN A 19 17.49 -3.46 0.19
C ASN A 19 16.48 -4.61 0.29
N VAL A 20 15.32 -4.44 -0.34
CA VAL A 20 14.25 -5.44 -0.38
C VAL A 20 14.49 -6.34 -1.59
N VAL A 21 14.90 -7.57 -1.33
CA VAL A 21 15.07 -8.58 -2.36
C VAL A 21 13.79 -9.44 -2.42
N VAL A 22 12.87 -9.06 -3.28
CA VAL A 22 11.67 -9.83 -3.62
C VAL A 22 11.51 -9.85 -5.14
N ASP A 23 10.74 -10.81 -5.64
CA ASP A 23 10.31 -10.91 -7.04
C ASP A 23 8.82 -10.54 -7.16
N ALA A 24 8.30 -10.50 -8.39
CA ALA A 24 6.88 -10.26 -8.67
C ALA A 24 6.06 -11.56 -8.74
N SER A 25 6.50 -12.65 -8.11
CA SER A 25 5.68 -13.85 -7.98
C SER A 25 4.47 -13.59 -7.09
N GLN A 26 3.39 -14.32 -7.33
CA GLN A 26 2.18 -14.20 -6.53
C GLN A 26 2.50 -14.44 -5.04
N PRO A 27 2.22 -13.47 -4.15
CA PRO A 27 2.37 -13.67 -2.72
C PRO A 27 1.30 -14.62 -2.19
N ASP A 28 1.50 -15.10 -0.96
CA ASP A 28 0.45 -15.77 -0.21
C ASP A 28 -0.66 -14.75 0.13
N ILE A 29 -1.90 -15.06 -0.28
CA ILE A 29 -3.05 -14.18 -0.10
C ILE A 29 -4.16 -14.96 0.60
N ASP A 30 -4.56 -14.48 1.76
CA ASP A 30 -5.75 -14.95 2.45
C ASP A 30 -6.99 -14.30 1.84
N VAL A 31 -7.80 -15.09 1.13
CA VAL A 31 -8.99 -14.58 0.43
C VAL A 31 -10.18 -14.57 1.38
N GLN A 32 -10.49 -13.38 1.92
CA GLN A 32 -11.59 -13.12 2.83
C GLN A 32 -12.55 -12.06 2.25
N LEU A 33 -13.20 -12.38 1.15
CA LEU A 33 -14.07 -11.42 0.45
C LEU A 33 -15.15 -10.87 1.39
N LEU A 34 -15.42 -9.57 1.24
CA LEU A 34 -16.54 -8.90 1.91
C LEU A 34 -17.86 -9.43 1.34
N ASP A 35 -18.92 -9.39 2.13
CA ASP A 35 -20.27 -9.61 1.61
C ASP A 35 -20.62 -8.55 0.57
N VAL A 36 -21.34 -8.92 -0.48
CA VAL A 36 -21.80 -7.93 -1.49
C VAL A 36 -22.83 -7.00 -0.84
N ASN A 37 -22.55 -5.72 -0.80
CA ASN A 37 -23.39 -4.69 -0.20
C ASN A 37 -23.04 -3.30 -0.75
N ALA A 38 -23.93 -2.34 -0.60
CA ALA A 38 -23.79 -0.99 -1.16
C ALA A 38 -22.66 -0.16 -0.50
N TYR A 39 -22.16 -0.52 0.69
CA TYR A 39 -21.27 0.32 1.49
C TYR A 39 -19.79 -0.07 1.41
N SER A 40 -19.48 -1.32 1.06
CA SER A 40 -18.09 -1.78 1.01
C SER A 40 -17.75 -2.70 -0.16
N ARG A 41 -18.72 -3.38 -0.76
CA ARG A 41 -18.52 -4.20 -1.96
C ARG A 41 -19.76 -4.16 -2.83
N PRO A 42 -19.87 -3.17 -3.73
CA PRO A 42 -21.08 -2.97 -4.55
C PRO A 42 -21.32 -4.07 -5.59
N GLY A 43 -20.33 -4.91 -5.88
CA GLY A 43 -20.41 -5.95 -6.91
C GLY A 43 -20.39 -5.37 -8.34
N MET A 44 -19.91 -4.15 -8.50
CA MET A 44 -19.73 -3.51 -9.80
C MET A 44 -18.41 -3.95 -10.42
N GLU A 45 -18.42 -4.23 -11.71
CA GLU A 45 -17.20 -4.56 -12.45
C GLU A 45 -16.30 -3.32 -12.63
N THR A 46 -14.98 -3.53 -12.57
CA THR A 46 -13.99 -2.50 -12.93
C THR A 46 -13.91 -2.34 -14.45
N GLU A 47 -13.42 -1.19 -14.86
CA GLU A 47 -12.91 -0.96 -16.21
C GLU A 47 -11.54 -1.65 -16.41
N THR A 48 -10.84 -1.35 -17.49
CA THR A 48 -9.45 -1.76 -17.63
C THR A 48 -8.61 -1.16 -16.50
N ILE A 49 -7.89 -1.99 -15.76
CA ILE A 49 -7.02 -1.52 -14.67
C ILE A 49 -5.83 -0.76 -15.28
N THR A 50 -5.67 0.48 -14.88
CA THR A 50 -4.63 1.41 -15.35
C THR A 50 -3.71 1.90 -14.24
N GLY A 51 -3.91 1.44 -13.00
CA GLY A 51 -3.04 1.82 -11.88
C GLY A 51 -3.28 1.03 -10.61
N ILE A 52 -2.34 1.17 -9.69
CA ILE A 52 -2.41 0.62 -8.33
C ILE A 52 -2.29 1.79 -7.36
N VAL A 53 -3.24 1.91 -6.43
CA VAL A 53 -3.27 3.00 -5.45
C VAL A 53 -2.88 2.48 -4.08
N ILE A 54 -1.84 3.10 -3.50
CA ILE A 54 -1.36 2.77 -2.16
C ILE A 54 -2.02 3.69 -1.13
N HIS A 55 -2.52 3.05 -0.07
CA HIS A 55 -3.14 3.71 1.08
C HIS A 55 -2.49 3.26 2.39
N TYR A 56 -2.87 3.88 3.47
CA TYR A 56 -2.62 3.42 4.84
C TYR A 56 -3.92 3.48 5.64
N THR A 57 -4.10 2.59 6.59
CA THR A 57 -5.35 2.44 7.34
C THR A 57 -5.71 3.66 8.19
N ALA A 58 -4.75 4.56 8.47
CA ALA A 58 -4.89 5.67 9.41
C ALA A 58 -5.40 5.24 10.80
N ASN A 59 -5.17 3.99 11.17
CA ASN A 59 -5.58 3.36 12.42
C ASN A 59 -4.37 2.63 13.04
N PRO A 60 -3.50 3.36 13.78
CA PRO A 60 -2.24 2.82 14.29
C PRO A 60 -2.44 1.56 15.12
N GLY A 61 -1.64 0.52 14.86
CA GLY A 61 -1.64 -0.73 15.60
C GLY A 61 -2.78 -1.70 15.25
N SER A 62 -3.70 -1.32 14.35
CA SER A 62 -4.77 -2.23 13.91
C SER A 62 -4.22 -3.34 12.99
N THR A 63 -4.82 -4.51 13.09
CA THR A 63 -4.49 -5.68 12.26
C THR A 63 -5.21 -5.64 10.92
N ALA A 64 -4.73 -6.43 9.94
CA ALA A 64 -5.43 -6.60 8.67
C ALA A 64 -6.84 -7.16 8.85
N GLN A 65 -7.01 -8.10 9.80
CA GLN A 65 -8.31 -8.70 10.11
C GLN A 65 -9.30 -7.68 10.67
N GLU A 66 -8.87 -6.82 11.61
CA GLU A 66 -9.73 -5.78 12.18
C GLU A 66 -10.19 -4.78 11.11
N ASN A 67 -9.31 -4.38 10.19
CA ASN A 67 -9.66 -3.49 9.09
C ASN A 67 -10.61 -4.17 8.07
N ARG A 68 -10.38 -5.45 7.74
CA ARG A 68 -11.30 -6.24 6.90
C ARG A 68 -12.68 -6.32 7.54
N ASP A 69 -12.75 -6.62 8.84
CA ASP A 69 -14.01 -6.77 9.57
C ASP A 69 -14.73 -5.42 9.72
N TYR A 70 -13.98 -4.33 9.88
CA TYR A 70 -14.53 -2.99 9.81
C TYR A 70 -15.22 -2.74 8.46
N PHE A 71 -14.56 -3.01 7.33
CA PHE A 71 -15.18 -2.86 6.01
C PHE A 71 -16.45 -3.70 5.87
N ASN A 72 -16.42 -4.95 6.33
CA ASN A 72 -17.60 -5.83 6.26
C ASN A 72 -18.75 -5.33 7.16
N SER A 73 -18.44 -4.65 8.27
CA SER A 73 -19.43 -4.11 9.22
C SER A 73 -20.20 -2.93 8.65
N LEU A 74 -19.68 -2.25 7.62
CA LEU A 74 -20.31 -1.07 7.02
C LEU A 74 -21.67 -1.40 6.39
N GLN A 75 -21.91 -2.63 5.97
CA GLN A 75 -23.23 -3.09 5.51
C GLN A 75 -24.33 -2.98 6.57
N TYR A 76 -23.96 -2.97 7.85
CA TYR A 76 -24.90 -2.86 8.98
C TYR A 76 -24.93 -1.46 9.58
N SER A 77 -23.77 -0.84 9.71
CA SER A 77 -23.63 0.47 10.35
C SER A 77 -24.04 1.63 9.45
N HIS A 78 -23.86 1.48 8.13
CA HIS A 78 -24.07 2.53 7.12
C HIS A 78 -23.29 3.83 7.41
N ALA A 79 -22.20 3.74 8.15
CA ALA A 79 -21.46 4.91 8.63
C ALA A 79 -20.73 5.67 7.51
N THR A 80 -20.26 4.95 6.51
CA THR A 80 -19.56 5.49 5.34
C THR A 80 -19.50 4.42 4.25
N GLU A 81 -19.08 4.82 3.05
CA GLU A 81 -18.67 3.91 1.99
C GLU A 81 -17.14 3.80 2.02
N ALA A 82 -16.60 2.61 2.29
CA ALA A 82 -15.16 2.37 2.30
C ALA A 82 -14.84 0.88 2.14
N SER A 83 -13.78 0.59 1.40
CA SER A 83 -13.15 -0.72 1.29
C SER A 83 -11.80 -0.63 0.59
N SER A 84 -11.14 -1.76 0.37
CA SER A 84 -9.99 -1.91 -0.52
C SER A 84 -9.99 -3.29 -1.15
N ASN A 85 -9.24 -3.46 -2.25
CA ASN A 85 -9.05 -4.79 -2.81
C ASN A 85 -8.19 -5.66 -1.89
N PHE A 86 -7.11 -5.08 -1.35
CA PHE A 86 -6.19 -5.79 -0.45
C PHE A 86 -5.90 -4.98 0.81
N ILE A 87 -5.56 -5.70 1.88
CA ILE A 87 -4.99 -5.14 3.11
C ILE A 87 -3.70 -5.88 3.39
N VAL A 88 -2.62 -5.15 3.65
CA VAL A 88 -1.33 -5.70 4.12
C VAL A 88 -1.19 -5.40 5.60
N GLY A 89 -1.06 -6.44 6.41
CA GLY A 89 -1.00 -6.35 7.87
C GLY A 89 0.40 -6.04 8.42
N LEU A 90 0.48 -5.91 9.75
CA LEU A 90 1.71 -5.54 10.47
C LEU A 90 2.82 -6.58 10.35
N ASP A 91 2.47 -7.86 10.25
CA ASP A 91 3.39 -8.99 10.09
C ASP A 91 3.58 -9.38 8.62
N GLY A 92 3.04 -8.56 7.69
CA GLY A 92 3.16 -8.75 6.25
C GLY A 92 2.13 -9.72 5.66
N GLU A 93 1.15 -10.16 6.44
CA GLU A 93 0.01 -10.95 5.95
C GLU A 93 -0.82 -10.12 4.96
N ILE A 94 -1.39 -10.78 3.93
CA ILE A 94 -2.19 -10.12 2.91
C ILE A 94 -3.60 -10.71 2.91
N ILE A 95 -4.60 -9.85 3.13
CA ILE A 95 -6.01 -10.23 3.01
C ILE A 95 -6.59 -9.61 1.73
N GLN A 96 -7.27 -10.42 0.91
CA GLN A 96 -8.07 -9.91 -0.20
C GLN A 96 -9.52 -9.72 0.23
N CYS A 97 -9.98 -8.47 0.20
CA CYS A 97 -11.33 -8.07 0.61
C CYS A 97 -12.30 -7.93 -0.57
N VAL A 98 -11.83 -7.44 -1.71
CA VAL A 98 -12.62 -7.26 -2.94
C VAL A 98 -11.83 -7.86 -4.11
N PRO A 99 -12.47 -8.62 -5.01
CA PRO A 99 -11.81 -9.11 -6.22
C PRO A 99 -11.24 -7.97 -7.06
N THR A 100 -10.14 -8.22 -7.78
CA THR A 100 -9.50 -7.16 -8.61
C THR A 100 -10.33 -6.75 -9.84
N TRP A 101 -11.38 -7.49 -10.17
CA TRP A 101 -12.35 -7.17 -11.22
C TRP A 101 -13.63 -6.52 -10.68
N GLU A 102 -13.67 -6.21 -9.40
CA GLU A 102 -14.77 -5.48 -8.75
C GLU A 102 -14.27 -4.16 -8.16
N VAL A 103 -15.12 -3.15 -8.21
CA VAL A 103 -14.88 -1.84 -7.64
C VAL A 103 -14.78 -1.91 -6.12
N ALA A 104 -13.69 -1.36 -5.57
CA ALA A 104 -13.55 -1.06 -4.14
C ALA A 104 -13.68 0.44 -3.90
N TYR A 105 -14.20 0.85 -2.75
CA TYR A 105 -14.39 2.26 -2.39
C TYR A 105 -13.18 2.80 -1.62
N ALA A 106 -12.10 3.12 -2.32
CA ALA A 106 -10.84 3.57 -1.72
C ALA A 106 -10.27 4.84 -2.35
N SER A 107 -10.36 4.98 -3.68
CA SER A 107 -9.55 5.88 -4.49
C SER A 107 -10.37 6.93 -5.25
N ASN A 108 -11.56 7.25 -4.74
CA ASN A 108 -12.47 8.27 -5.29
C ASN A 108 -12.78 8.03 -6.80
N GLU A 109 -12.47 8.98 -7.68
CA GLU A 109 -12.69 8.87 -9.13
C GLU A 109 -11.88 7.77 -9.79
N ARG A 110 -10.85 7.24 -9.13
CA ARG A 110 -10.02 6.13 -9.62
C ARG A 110 -10.50 4.76 -9.11
N ASN A 111 -11.67 4.67 -8.47
CA ASN A 111 -12.21 3.39 -7.99
C ASN A 111 -12.51 2.39 -9.12
N THR A 112 -12.87 2.88 -10.31
CA THR A 112 -13.30 2.02 -11.43
C THR A 112 -12.16 1.45 -12.26
N ASP A 113 -10.96 2.05 -12.19
CA ASP A 113 -9.83 1.71 -13.06
C ASP A 113 -8.53 1.38 -12.29
N THR A 114 -8.61 1.23 -10.96
CA THR A 114 -7.44 0.89 -10.14
C THR A 114 -7.69 -0.24 -9.17
N VAL A 115 -6.59 -0.89 -8.75
CA VAL A 115 -6.56 -1.79 -7.60
C VAL A 115 -6.02 -1.02 -6.40
N SER A 116 -6.72 -1.09 -5.27
CA SER A 116 -6.34 -0.42 -4.03
C SER A 116 -5.72 -1.36 -3.01
N ILE A 117 -4.67 -0.89 -2.32
CA ILE A 117 -3.98 -1.62 -1.25
C ILE A 117 -3.94 -0.73 0.00
N GLU A 118 -4.61 -1.15 1.07
CA GLU A 118 -4.51 -0.55 2.39
C GLU A 118 -3.38 -1.20 3.19
N CYS A 119 -2.56 -0.40 3.86
CA CYS A 119 -1.43 -0.90 4.65
C CYS A 119 -1.62 -0.55 6.12
N CYS A 120 -1.50 -1.55 6.99
CA CYS A 120 -1.42 -1.37 8.43
C CYS A 120 -0.08 -0.73 8.82
N HIS A 121 -0.08 0.02 9.90
CA HIS A 121 1.11 0.68 10.44
C HIS A 121 1.09 0.68 11.97
N PRO A 122 2.27 0.61 12.65
CA PRO A 122 2.32 0.38 14.09
C PRO A 122 2.00 1.63 14.92
N ASP A 123 2.26 2.84 14.39
CA ASP A 123 2.18 4.08 15.15
C ASP A 123 1.74 5.29 14.30
N ASP A 124 1.62 6.46 14.93
CA ASP A 124 1.12 7.69 14.32
C ASP A 124 2.02 8.27 13.22
N SER A 125 3.25 7.79 13.04
CA SER A 125 4.11 8.20 11.92
C SER A 125 3.58 7.73 10.57
N GLY A 126 2.76 6.67 10.56
CA GLY A 126 2.28 6.02 9.36
C GLY A 126 3.36 5.21 8.62
N LYS A 127 4.56 5.05 9.23
CA LYS A 127 5.65 4.25 8.67
C LYS A 127 5.32 2.77 8.80
N PHE A 128 5.47 2.04 7.70
CA PHE A 128 5.22 0.60 7.67
C PHE A 128 6.34 -0.17 8.36
N THR A 129 5.99 -1.33 8.94
CA THR A 129 6.99 -2.31 9.40
C THR A 129 7.80 -2.82 8.22
N ASP A 130 8.93 -3.47 8.46
CA ASP A 130 9.72 -4.06 7.39
C ASP A 130 8.99 -5.24 6.72
N GLU A 131 8.17 -5.95 7.48
CA GLU A 131 7.31 -7.04 7.00
C GLU A 131 6.19 -6.50 6.11
N THR A 132 5.44 -5.48 6.57
CA THR A 132 4.42 -4.80 5.77
C THR A 132 5.01 -4.26 4.47
N TYR A 133 6.15 -3.56 4.56
CA TYR A 133 6.81 -2.96 3.40
C TYR A 133 7.25 -4.01 2.37
N ARG A 134 7.87 -5.12 2.81
CA ARG A 134 8.31 -6.21 1.92
C ARG A 134 7.14 -6.86 1.20
N SER A 135 6.06 -7.16 1.93
CA SER A 135 4.84 -7.73 1.35
C SER A 135 4.15 -6.76 0.40
N LEU A 136 4.14 -5.45 0.72
CA LEU A 136 3.61 -4.41 -0.16
C LEU A 136 4.38 -4.33 -1.48
N VAL A 137 5.72 -4.33 -1.45
CA VAL A 137 6.54 -4.33 -2.68
C VAL A 137 6.21 -5.55 -3.55
N ARG A 138 6.16 -6.76 -2.97
CA ARG A 138 5.88 -7.99 -3.70
C ARG A 138 4.47 -8.01 -4.29
N LEU A 139 3.46 -7.65 -3.49
CA LEU A 139 2.06 -7.59 -3.94
C LEU A 139 1.89 -6.59 -5.08
N THR A 140 2.46 -5.39 -4.93
CA THR A 140 2.38 -4.34 -5.95
C THR A 140 3.06 -4.78 -7.25
N ALA A 141 4.26 -5.35 -7.17
CA ALA A 141 4.98 -5.85 -8.35
C ALA A 141 4.22 -6.97 -9.06
N TRP A 142 3.66 -7.94 -8.30
CA TRP A 142 2.82 -9.00 -8.88
C TRP A 142 1.59 -8.42 -9.59
N LEU A 143 0.91 -7.44 -9.00
CA LEU A 143 -0.25 -6.79 -9.62
C LEU A 143 0.16 -6.02 -10.89
N CYS A 144 1.31 -5.34 -10.88
CA CYS A 144 1.84 -4.68 -12.08
C CYS A 144 2.03 -5.69 -13.22
N VAL A 145 2.71 -6.79 -12.97
CA VAL A 145 2.90 -7.86 -13.97
C VAL A 145 1.56 -8.42 -14.45
N LYS A 146 0.62 -8.68 -13.52
CA LYS A 146 -0.71 -9.21 -13.83
C LYS A 146 -1.51 -8.32 -14.77
N PHE A 147 -1.42 -6.99 -14.62
CA PHE A 147 -2.20 -6.02 -15.40
C PHE A 147 -1.41 -5.33 -16.51
N GLY A 148 -0.14 -5.71 -16.73
CA GLY A 148 0.73 -5.10 -17.75
C GLY A 148 1.12 -3.66 -17.41
N LEU A 149 1.25 -3.35 -16.12
CA LEU A 149 1.63 -2.05 -15.56
C LEU A 149 3.13 -2.04 -15.19
N THR A 150 3.63 -0.84 -14.93
CA THR A 150 4.98 -0.59 -14.42
C THR A 150 4.92 0.10 -13.06
N GLU A 151 6.06 0.35 -12.44
CA GLU A 151 6.16 1.15 -11.22
C GLU A 151 5.70 2.61 -11.40
N GLU A 152 5.63 3.10 -12.65
CA GLU A 152 5.12 4.44 -12.96
C GLU A 152 3.60 4.54 -12.80
N ASP A 153 2.89 3.40 -12.91
CA ASP A 153 1.44 3.30 -12.76
C ASP A 153 1.03 3.08 -11.28
N VAL A 154 2.02 3.05 -10.38
CA VAL A 154 1.80 2.96 -8.93
C VAL A 154 1.75 4.37 -8.35
N ILE A 155 0.61 4.71 -7.74
CA ILE A 155 0.33 6.05 -7.22
C ILE A 155 -0.15 6.00 -5.77
N ARG A 156 -0.08 7.13 -5.08
CA ARG A 156 -0.64 7.31 -3.72
C ARG A 156 -2.09 7.83 -3.83
N HIS A 157 -2.88 7.61 -2.82
CA HIS A 157 -4.18 8.32 -2.71
C HIS A 157 -3.98 9.85 -2.75
N TYR A 158 -2.86 10.34 -2.24
CA TYR A 158 -2.46 11.74 -2.34
C TYR A 158 -2.43 12.24 -3.79
N ASP A 159 -1.93 11.44 -4.72
CA ASP A 159 -1.80 11.82 -6.13
C ASP A 159 -3.17 11.89 -6.83
N VAL A 160 -4.20 11.26 -6.26
CA VAL A 160 -5.59 11.33 -6.74
C VAL A 160 -6.33 12.56 -6.19
N THR A 161 -6.23 12.81 -4.87
CA THR A 161 -7.12 13.77 -4.19
C THR A 161 -6.41 14.86 -3.39
N GLY A 162 -5.09 14.76 -3.19
CA GLY A 162 -4.33 15.62 -2.28
C GLY A 162 -4.46 15.22 -0.79
N LYS A 163 -5.19 14.14 -0.48
CA LYS A 163 -5.27 13.61 0.89
C LYS A 163 -3.89 13.13 1.37
N ASN A 164 -3.51 13.43 2.63
CA ASN A 164 -2.26 12.92 3.22
C ASN A 164 -2.32 11.39 3.44
N CYS A 165 -2.28 10.62 2.36
CA CYS A 165 -2.42 9.17 2.34
C CYS A 165 -1.62 8.54 1.18
N PRO A 166 -0.74 7.57 1.45
CA PRO A 166 -0.32 7.12 2.79
C PRO A 166 0.62 8.16 3.44
N LYS A 167 0.35 8.50 4.69
CA LYS A 167 0.99 9.62 5.39
C LYS A 167 2.52 9.61 5.26
N TYR A 168 3.18 8.50 5.59
CA TYR A 168 4.64 8.44 5.58
C TYR A 168 5.23 8.71 4.20
N PHE A 169 4.64 8.16 3.14
CA PHE A 169 5.12 8.36 1.77
C PHE A 169 4.79 9.76 1.20
N VAL A 170 3.81 10.46 1.77
CA VAL A 170 3.53 11.85 1.41
C VAL A 170 4.50 12.80 2.10
N GLU A 171 4.83 12.53 3.37
CA GLU A 171 5.73 13.36 4.17
C GLU A 171 7.23 13.08 3.88
N HIS A 172 7.55 11.94 3.21
CA HIS A 172 8.90 11.47 2.86
C HIS A 172 8.94 11.03 1.39
N GLU A 173 9.11 11.99 0.49
CA GLU A 173 9.11 11.73 -0.96
C GLU A 173 10.24 10.77 -1.40
N ASP A 174 11.40 10.84 -0.73
CA ASP A 174 12.51 9.91 -0.93
C ASP A 174 12.14 8.45 -0.59
N ALA A 175 11.32 8.23 0.43
CA ALA A 175 10.83 6.91 0.78
C ALA A 175 9.78 6.41 -0.24
N TRP A 176 8.98 7.30 -0.83
CA TRP A 176 8.08 6.97 -1.91
C TRP A 176 8.84 6.58 -3.18
N ASP A 177 9.84 7.35 -3.57
CA ASP A 177 10.69 7.05 -4.72
C ASP A 177 11.44 5.73 -4.55
N GLU A 178 11.97 5.45 -3.34
CA GLU A 178 12.59 4.17 -3.02
C GLU A 178 11.60 3.01 -3.14
N PHE A 179 10.36 3.18 -2.67
CA PHE A 179 9.32 2.17 -2.80
C PHE A 179 9.05 1.83 -4.27
N ARG A 180 8.84 2.82 -5.14
CA ARG A 180 8.62 2.59 -6.57
C ARG A 180 9.82 1.92 -7.23
N GLN A 181 11.05 2.34 -6.91
CA GLN A 181 12.26 1.68 -7.40
C GLN A 181 12.33 0.21 -6.99
N ASN A 182 11.97 -0.13 -5.74
CA ASN A 182 11.93 -1.52 -5.27
C ASN A 182 10.85 -2.34 -6.01
N VAL A 183 9.71 -1.75 -6.34
CA VAL A 183 8.67 -2.39 -7.17
C VAL A 183 9.21 -2.67 -8.57
N GLY A 184 9.83 -1.69 -9.24
CA GLY A 184 10.45 -1.86 -10.56
C GLY A 184 11.49 -2.97 -10.58
N GLN A 185 12.40 -2.99 -9.59
CA GLN A 185 13.39 -4.06 -9.46
C GLN A 185 12.78 -5.45 -9.23
N ALA A 186 11.65 -5.54 -8.51
CA ALA A 186 10.95 -6.81 -8.33
C ALA A 186 10.31 -7.29 -9.64
N ILE A 187 9.78 -6.39 -10.46
CA ILE A 187 9.26 -6.70 -11.80
C ILE A 187 10.39 -7.21 -12.70
N GLU A 188 11.53 -6.51 -12.75
CA GLU A 188 12.69 -6.90 -13.56
C GLU A 188 13.18 -8.31 -13.22
N ARG A 189 13.32 -8.65 -11.92
CA ARG A 189 13.75 -10.00 -11.49
C ARG A 189 12.83 -11.11 -12.00
N SER A 190 11.54 -10.86 -12.11
CA SER A 190 10.57 -11.86 -12.60
C SER A 190 10.60 -12.06 -14.12
N MET A 191 11.24 -11.16 -14.86
CA MET A 191 11.44 -11.30 -16.31
C MET A 191 12.72 -12.07 -16.66
N GLU A 192 13.61 -12.26 -15.70
CA GLU A 192 14.90 -12.96 -15.89
C GLU A 192 14.79 -14.48 -15.60
N GLU A 193 13.68 -14.96 -15.01
CA GLU A 193 13.37 -16.38 -14.74
C GLU A 193 12.54 -17.01 -15.87
#